data_22da6e2b1ed76ab408a6f66d5535c012
#
_entry.id   22da6e2b1ed76ab408a6f66d5535c012
#
_cell.length_a   1.000
_cell.length_b   1.000
_cell.length_c   1.000
_cell.angle_alpha   90.00
_cell.angle_beta   90.00
_cell.angle_gamma   90.00
#
_symmetry.space_group_name_H-M   'P 1'
#
loop_
_entity.id
_entity.type
_entity.pdbx_description
1 polymer ?
#
loop_
_entity_poly.entity_id
_entity_poly.type
_entity_poly.pdbx_seq_one_letter_code
_entity_poly.pdbx_strand_id
1 'polypeptide(L)'
;VKFLKRWFPALLMMTLIFGFSSIPSHEMPEFGALDLSIKKFGHALGYGLLALSYQRGLGGKRPWLAWIMAVTYAASDEIHQSFVPGRGPSIWDVLLFDNFGALAGLWAGSLFRKRNQKGDASAPPNTDY
;
A
#
# COMPACT_ATOMS: atom_id res chain seq x y z
N VAL A 1 8.77 13.23 17.63
CA VAL A 1 7.38 12.76 17.80
C VAL A 1 6.55 13.01 16.53
N LYS A 2 6.66 14.19 15.90
CA LYS A 2 5.95 14.49 14.65
C LYS A 2 6.40 13.57 13.50
N PHE A 3 7.68 13.28 13.41
CA PHE A 3 8.24 12.35 12.43
C PHE A 3 7.65 10.95 12.62
N LEU A 4 7.67 10.42 13.82
CA LEU A 4 7.14 9.10 14.14
C LEU A 4 5.64 8.98 13.81
N LYS A 5 4.83 9.98 14.19
CA LYS A 5 3.40 10.02 13.86
C LYS A 5 3.14 10.01 12.35
N ARG A 6 4.02 10.64 11.58
CA ARG A 6 3.91 10.72 10.13
C ARG A 6 4.24 9.39 9.45
N TRP A 7 5.23 8.65 9.96
CA TRP A 7 5.67 7.37 9.41
C TRP A 7 4.98 6.15 10.03
N PHE A 8 4.25 6.32 11.11
CA PHE A 8 3.56 5.23 11.81
C PHE A 8 2.65 4.38 10.89
N PRO A 9 1.83 4.96 9.99
CA PRO A 9 1.01 4.14 9.09
C PRO A 9 1.85 3.25 8.17
N ALA A 10 3.00 3.74 7.70
CA ALA A 10 3.89 2.95 6.86
C ALA A 10 4.49 1.77 7.65
N LEU A 11 4.98 2.02 8.85
CA LEU A 11 5.52 0.97 9.71
C LEU A 11 4.45 -0.07 10.06
N LEU A 12 3.23 0.38 10.35
CA LEU A 12 2.11 -0.52 10.61
C LEU A 12 1.80 -1.39 9.39
N MET A 13 1.70 -0.82 8.20
CA MET A 13 1.43 -1.57 6.98
C MET A 13 2.55 -2.55 6.64
N MET A 14 3.81 -2.15 6.79
CA MET A 14 4.96 -3.04 6.62
C MET A 14 4.88 -4.25 7.56
N THR A 15 4.55 -4.02 8.83
CA THR A 15 4.40 -5.08 9.83
C THR A 15 3.24 -6.02 9.49
N LEU A 16 2.10 -5.48 9.08
CA LEU A 16 0.94 -6.28 8.68
C LEU A 16 1.23 -7.14 7.45
N ILE A 17 1.83 -6.56 6.42
CA ILE A 17 2.21 -7.28 5.20
C ILE A 17 3.20 -8.39 5.53
N PHE A 18 4.24 -8.08 6.30
CA PHE A 18 5.23 -9.07 6.73
C PHE A 18 4.60 -10.19 7.54
N GLY A 19 3.69 -9.87 8.46
CA GLY A 19 2.97 -10.85 9.26
C GLY A 19 2.15 -11.81 8.40
N PHE A 20 1.35 -11.30 7.47
CA PHE A 20 0.59 -12.12 6.53
C PHE A 20 1.48 -12.95 5.61
N SER A 21 2.56 -12.37 5.12
CA SER A 21 3.53 -13.06 4.26
C SER A 21 4.27 -14.20 4.98
N SER A 22 4.35 -14.14 6.30
CA SER A 22 5.00 -15.17 7.14
C SER A 22 4.11 -16.38 7.42
N ILE A 23 2.82 -16.31 7.12
CA ILE A 23 1.89 -17.42 7.37
C ILE A 23 2.10 -18.51 6.31
N PRO A 24 2.39 -19.78 6.71
CA PRO A 24 2.45 -20.88 5.77
C PRO A 24 1.13 -21.07 5.02
N SER A 25 1.20 -21.53 3.79
CA SER A 25 0.03 -21.68 2.92
C SER A 25 -1.05 -22.58 3.53
N HIS A 26 -0.68 -23.65 4.22
CA HIS A 26 -1.62 -24.58 4.86
C HIS A 26 -2.36 -24.01 6.08
N GLU A 27 -1.88 -22.90 6.65
CA GLU A 27 -2.53 -22.21 7.76
C GLU A 27 -3.42 -21.04 7.32
N MET A 28 -3.42 -20.73 6.02
CA MET A 28 -4.24 -19.66 5.48
C MET A 28 -5.68 -20.12 5.25
N PRO A 29 -6.69 -19.24 5.47
CA PRO A 29 -8.06 -19.56 5.13
C PRO A 29 -8.22 -19.78 3.62
N GLU A 30 -9.06 -20.73 3.24
CA GLU A 30 -9.40 -21.03 1.85
C GLU A 30 -10.80 -20.51 1.52
N PHE A 31 -10.93 -19.85 0.37
CA PHE A 31 -12.17 -19.25 -0.12
C PHE A 31 -12.72 -19.97 -1.37
N GLY A 32 -12.32 -21.21 -1.59
CA GLY A 32 -12.76 -22.01 -2.74
C GLY A 32 -12.25 -21.47 -4.08
N ALA A 33 -13.11 -21.42 -5.08
CA ALA A 33 -12.74 -20.98 -6.43
C ALA A 33 -12.26 -19.51 -6.52
N LEU A 34 -12.64 -18.68 -5.56
CA LEU A 34 -12.27 -17.27 -5.49
C LEU A 34 -10.98 -17.01 -4.68
N ASP A 35 -10.39 -18.05 -4.08
CA ASP A 35 -9.28 -17.94 -3.16
C ASP A 35 -8.10 -17.15 -3.73
N LEU A 36 -7.67 -17.49 -4.94
CA LEU A 36 -6.56 -16.81 -5.59
C LEU A 36 -6.85 -15.35 -5.87
N SER A 37 -8.06 -15.04 -6.34
CA SER A 37 -8.47 -13.66 -6.63
C SER A 37 -8.55 -12.80 -5.38
N ILE A 38 -9.07 -13.34 -4.29
CA ILE A 38 -9.16 -12.65 -2.99
C ILE A 38 -7.76 -12.36 -2.44
N LYS A 39 -6.85 -13.32 -2.50
CA LYS A 39 -5.46 -13.15 -2.04
C LYS A 39 -4.72 -12.10 -2.86
N LYS A 40 -4.84 -12.14 -4.19
CA LYS A 40 -4.21 -11.16 -5.09
C LYS A 40 -4.78 -9.75 -4.91
N PHE A 41 -6.09 -9.63 -4.77
CA PHE A 41 -6.73 -8.35 -4.48
C PHE A 41 -6.28 -7.79 -3.11
N GLY A 42 -6.20 -8.64 -2.09
CA GLY A 42 -5.68 -8.26 -0.78
C GLY A 42 -4.25 -7.75 -0.84
N HIS A 43 -3.38 -8.39 -1.61
CA HIS A 43 -2.01 -7.93 -1.88
C HIS A 43 -2.01 -6.56 -2.57
N ALA A 44 -2.75 -6.40 -3.65
CA ALA A 44 -2.84 -5.12 -4.37
C ALA A 44 -3.34 -3.99 -3.47
N LEU A 45 -4.37 -4.25 -2.66
CA LEU A 45 -4.89 -3.30 -1.68
C LEU A 45 -3.84 -2.94 -0.62
N GLY A 46 -3.16 -3.93 -0.07
CA GLY A 46 -2.12 -3.75 0.94
C GLY A 46 -0.98 -2.87 0.43
N TYR A 47 -0.50 -3.11 -0.78
CA TYR A 47 0.57 -2.31 -1.39
C TYR A 47 0.10 -0.92 -1.82
N GLY A 48 -1.17 -0.77 -2.20
CA GLY A 48 -1.77 0.55 -2.42
C GLY A 48 -1.78 1.41 -1.14
N LEU A 49 -2.20 0.82 -0.03
CA LEU A 49 -2.18 1.47 1.28
C LEU A 49 -0.75 1.75 1.77
N LEU A 50 0.19 0.84 1.51
CA LEU A 50 1.60 1.04 1.83
C LEU A 50 2.19 2.22 1.05
N ALA A 51 1.93 2.31 -0.25
CA ALA A 51 2.38 3.41 -1.09
C ALA A 51 1.84 4.76 -0.60
N LEU A 52 0.55 4.83 -0.25
CA LEU A 52 -0.07 6.01 0.35
C LEU A 52 0.57 6.38 1.70
N SER A 53 0.88 5.37 2.52
CA SER A 53 1.54 5.57 3.81
C SER A 53 2.96 6.12 3.65
N TYR A 54 3.71 5.64 2.68
CA TYR A 54 5.02 6.20 2.33
C TYR A 54 4.90 7.63 1.82
N GLN A 55 3.92 7.90 0.97
CA GLN A 55 3.69 9.26 0.47
C GLN A 55 3.37 10.23 1.62
N ARG A 56 2.57 9.82 2.58
CA ARG A 56 2.32 10.59 3.80
C ARG A 56 3.63 10.83 4.58
N GLY A 57 4.44 9.80 4.74
CA GLY A 57 5.76 9.90 5.38
C GLY A 57 6.68 10.91 4.68
N LEU A 58 6.63 10.96 3.36
CA LEU A 58 7.40 11.89 2.52
C LEU A 58 6.78 13.31 2.44
N GLY A 59 5.68 13.57 3.15
CA GLY A 59 5.00 14.87 3.14
C GLY A 59 4.17 15.14 1.90
N GLY A 60 3.79 14.12 1.16
CA GLY A 60 2.93 14.21 -0.03
C GLY A 60 3.62 14.76 -1.28
N LYS A 61 4.92 15.01 -1.25
CA LYS A 61 5.63 15.73 -2.31
C LYS A 61 6.34 14.86 -3.34
N ARG A 62 6.51 13.57 -3.08
CA ARG A 62 7.34 12.67 -3.91
C ARG A 62 6.61 11.33 -4.17
N PRO A 63 5.54 11.31 -4.95
CA PRO A 63 4.78 10.09 -5.23
C PRO A 63 5.64 9.01 -5.93
N TRP A 64 6.55 9.40 -6.80
CA TRP A 64 7.46 8.48 -7.46
C TRP A 64 8.39 7.74 -6.48
N LEU A 65 8.84 8.44 -5.40
CA LEU A 65 9.66 7.83 -4.37
C LEU A 65 8.84 6.86 -3.50
N ALA A 66 7.61 7.23 -3.16
CA ALA A 66 6.68 6.34 -2.47
C ALA A 66 6.40 5.06 -3.28
N TRP A 67 6.24 5.19 -4.59
CA TRP A 67 6.08 4.05 -5.49
C TRP A 67 7.32 3.15 -5.49
N ILE A 68 8.51 3.71 -5.67
CA ILE A 68 9.78 2.94 -5.63
C ILE A 68 9.92 2.21 -4.29
N MET A 69 9.64 2.87 -3.18
CA MET A 69 9.71 2.26 -1.85
C MET A 69 8.73 1.10 -1.71
N ALA A 70 7.49 1.25 -2.20
CA ALA A 70 6.48 0.20 -2.15
C ALA A 70 6.88 -1.02 -3.01
N VAL A 71 7.35 -0.80 -4.23
CA VAL A 71 7.80 -1.89 -5.12
C VAL A 71 9.05 -2.59 -4.57
N THR A 72 9.98 -1.83 -4.00
CA THR A 72 11.17 -2.40 -3.35
C THR A 72 10.78 -3.28 -2.15
N TYR A 73 9.83 -2.82 -1.35
CA TYR A 73 9.32 -3.61 -0.25
C TYR A 73 8.60 -4.88 -0.73
N ALA A 74 7.79 -4.77 -1.80
CA ALA A 74 7.14 -5.92 -2.42
C ALA A 74 8.15 -6.96 -2.90
N ALA A 75 9.23 -6.53 -3.54
CA ALA A 75 10.30 -7.42 -3.96
C ALA A 75 10.99 -8.11 -2.77
N SER A 76 11.25 -7.39 -1.69
CA SER A 76 11.82 -7.95 -0.47
C SER A 76 10.86 -8.93 0.22
N ASP A 77 9.57 -8.63 0.21
CA ASP A 77 8.54 -9.52 0.73
C ASP A 77 8.45 -10.83 -0.06
N GLU A 78 8.57 -10.76 -1.38
CA GLU A 78 8.61 -11.93 -2.25
C GLU A 78 9.83 -12.83 -1.94
N ILE A 79 10.99 -12.24 -1.72
CA ILE A 79 12.19 -12.98 -1.28
C ILE A 79 11.92 -13.63 0.09
N HIS A 80 11.29 -12.92 1.01
CA HIS A 80 10.90 -13.47 2.30
C HIS A 80 9.94 -14.66 2.15
N GLN A 81 8.92 -14.55 1.29
CA GLN A 81 7.97 -15.63 1.02
C GLN A 81 8.64 -16.88 0.44
N SER A 82 9.77 -16.75 -0.25
CA SER A 82 10.52 -17.91 -0.76
C SER A 82 11.02 -18.85 0.35
N PHE A 83 11.13 -18.36 1.58
CA PHE A 83 11.52 -19.14 2.76
C PHE A 83 10.31 -19.65 3.58
N VAL A 84 9.09 -19.29 3.20
CA VAL A 84 7.87 -19.69 3.91
C VAL A 84 7.29 -20.96 3.29
N PRO A 85 7.02 -22.03 4.08
CA PRO A 85 6.48 -23.28 3.54
C PRO A 85 5.18 -23.12 2.76
N GLY A 86 5.10 -23.70 1.57
CA GLY A 86 3.91 -23.68 0.72
C GLY A 86 3.66 -22.36 0.01
N ARG A 87 4.49 -21.34 0.20
CA ARG A 87 4.43 -20.09 -0.55
C ARG A 87 5.22 -20.22 -1.84
N GLY A 88 4.58 -19.95 -2.97
CA GLY A 88 5.22 -19.90 -4.29
C GLY A 88 5.59 -18.47 -4.63
N PRO A 89 6.88 -18.07 -4.53
CA PRO A 89 7.28 -16.72 -4.92
C PRO A 89 7.09 -16.52 -6.43
N SER A 90 6.58 -15.35 -6.81
CA SER A 90 6.34 -15.00 -8.21
C SER A 90 6.71 -13.54 -8.45
N ILE A 91 7.74 -13.33 -9.25
CA ILE A 91 8.14 -11.99 -9.69
C ILE A 91 7.00 -11.31 -10.48
N TRP A 92 6.15 -12.09 -11.13
CA TRP A 92 5.00 -11.58 -11.85
C TRP A 92 3.96 -10.95 -10.92
N ASP A 93 3.78 -11.47 -9.72
CA ASP A 93 2.88 -10.89 -8.72
C ASP A 93 3.39 -9.52 -8.28
N VAL A 94 4.70 -9.34 -8.08
CA VAL A 94 5.30 -8.04 -7.80
C VAL A 94 5.11 -7.07 -8.97
N LEU A 95 5.42 -7.51 -10.19
CA LEU A 95 5.37 -6.65 -11.38
C LEU A 95 3.94 -6.24 -11.74
N LEU A 96 2.98 -7.13 -11.58
CA LEU A 96 1.60 -6.89 -11.98
C LEU A 96 0.73 -6.38 -10.83
N PHE A 97 0.57 -7.18 -9.79
CA PHE A 97 -0.42 -6.88 -8.73
C PHE A 97 0.09 -5.84 -7.74
N ASP A 98 1.28 -5.99 -7.24
CA ASP A 98 1.83 -5.10 -6.22
C ASP A 98 2.16 -3.73 -6.81
N ASN A 99 2.72 -3.71 -8.02
CA ASN A 99 3.00 -2.49 -8.75
C ASN A 99 1.70 -1.74 -9.12
N PHE A 100 0.71 -2.42 -9.68
CA PHE A 100 -0.58 -1.80 -9.99
C PHE A 100 -1.32 -1.37 -8.73
N GLY A 101 -1.26 -2.15 -7.66
CA GLY A 101 -1.83 -1.77 -6.37
C GLY A 101 -1.20 -0.48 -5.85
N ALA A 102 0.12 -0.36 -5.86
CA ALA A 102 0.84 0.84 -5.45
C ALA A 102 0.46 2.06 -6.31
N LEU A 103 0.44 1.92 -7.63
CA LEU A 103 0.06 2.98 -8.56
C LEU A 103 -1.40 3.40 -8.40
N ALA A 104 -2.31 2.44 -8.26
CA ALA A 104 -3.73 2.72 -8.06
C ALA A 104 -3.98 3.45 -6.73
N GLY A 105 -3.29 3.06 -5.66
CA GLY A 105 -3.36 3.74 -4.37
C GLY A 105 -2.89 5.19 -4.46
N LEU A 106 -1.76 5.45 -5.09
CA LEU A 106 -1.22 6.79 -5.29
C LEU A 106 -2.13 7.66 -6.17
N TRP A 107 -2.69 7.09 -7.21
CA TRP A 107 -3.66 7.77 -8.08
C TRP A 107 -4.93 8.14 -7.33
N ALA A 108 -5.54 7.22 -6.59
CA ALA A 108 -6.71 7.48 -5.77
C ALA A 108 -6.44 8.57 -4.72
N GLY A 109 -5.29 8.52 -4.07
CA GLY A 109 -4.86 9.55 -3.12
C GLY A 109 -4.70 10.93 -3.77
N SER A 110 -4.23 10.99 -5.03
CA SER A 110 -4.10 12.25 -5.76
C SER A 110 -5.46 12.86 -6.12
N LEU A 111 -6.45 12.03 -6.47
CA LEU A 111 -7.82 12.50 -6.74
C LEU A 111 -8.47 13.06 -5.47
N PHE A 112 -8.27 12.42 -4.34
CA PHE A 112 -8.81 12.88 -3.07
C PHE A 112 -8.25 14.25 -2.68
N ARG A 113 -6.95 14.48 -2.87
CA ARG A 113 -6.31 15.78 -2.61
C ARG A 113 -6.84 16.89 -3.53
N LYS A 114 -6.98 16.61 -4.82
CA LYS A 114 -7.54 17.57 -5.79
C LYS A 114 -8.97 17.96 -5.42
N ARG A 115 -9.77 17.03 -4.97
CA ARG A 115 -11.15 17.28 -4.52
C ARG A 115 -11.19 18.19 -3.31
N ASN A 116 -10.35 17.94 -2.31
CA ASN A 116 -10.28 18.77 -1.10
C ASN A 116 -9.82 20.19 -1.42
N GLN A 117 -8.81 20.36 -2.27
CA GLN A 117 -8.35 21.69 -2.70
C GLN A 117 -9.44 22.50 -3.41
N LYS A 118 -10.27 21.85 -4.23
CA LYS A 118 -11.41 22.51 -4.87
C LYS A 118 -12.50 22.89 -3.85
N GLY A 119 -12.74 22.07 -2.85
CA GLY A 119 -13.68 22.37 -1.77
C GLY A 119 -13.26 23.60 -0.98
N ASP A 120 -11.99 23.70 -0.62
CA ASP A 120 -11.43 24.85 0.11
C ASP A 120 -11.45 26.13 -0.73
N ALA A 121 -11.18 26.05 -2.03
CA ALA A 121 -11.20 27.19 -2.94
C ALA A 121 -12.62 27.72 -3.21
N SER A 122 -13.66 26.89 -3.01
CA SER A 122 -15.06 27.29 -3.17
C SER A 122 -15.72 27.77 -1.87
N ALA A 123 -15.00 27.70 -0.74
CA ALA A 123 -15.50 28.23 0.53
C ALA A 123 -15.56 29.75 0.48
N PRO A 124 -16.64 30.38 0.99
CA PRO A 124 -16.75 31.84 1.03
C PRO A 124 -15.65 32.41 1.95
N PRO A 125 -15.10 33.59 1.62
CA PRO A 125 -14.13 34.23 2.49
C PRO A 125 -14.76 34.49 3.87
N ASN A 126 -14.00 34.16 4.93
CA ASN A 126 -14.42 34.50 6.29
C ASN A 126 -14.66 35.99 6.39
N THR A 127 -15.91 36.38 6.57
CA THR A 127 -16.31 37.74 6.88
C THR A 127 -16.32 37.93 8.39
N ASP A 128 -15.15 37.82 8.99
CA ASP A 128 -14.97 38.24 10.38
C ASP A 128 -14.70 39.76 10.38
N TYR A 129 -15.78 40.52 10.57
CA TYR A 129 -15.75 41.93 10.90
C TYR A 129 -16.07 42.11 12.38
#